data_398679b7513be06a8c5a57634a3f351f
#
_entry.id   398679b7513be06a8c5a57634a3f351f
#
_cell.length_a   1.000
_cell.length_b   1.000
_cell.length_c   1.000
_cell.angle_alpha   90.00
_cell.angle_beta   90.00
_cell.angle_gamma   90.00
#
_symmetry.space_group_name_H-M   'P 1'
#
loop_
_entity.id
_entity.type
_entity.pdbx_description
1 polymer ?
#
loop_
_entity_poly.entity_id
_entity_poly.type
_entity_poly.pdbx_seq_one_letter_code
_entity_poly.pdbx_strand_id
1 'polypeptide(L)'
;MGSLPVESKKLQYTLDWSDAAKIDWDTIILFGCGMTFGAMLGSSGLAETIGSGLNNMLGVSSALVITAMAVLLAILISETTSNTAAAAVTMPVVVPLAMTAGVDPVIPAMAATFGASFGFMLPIFTPHNAIVYGSGCVSIARMIRTGISFAIIGGALIIFFLPTVAALVGIG
;
A
#
# COMPACT_ATOMS: atom_id res chain seq x y z
N MET A 1 -28.15 5.35 -9.35
CA MET A 1 -28.27 6.82 -9.24
C MET A 1 -27.29 7.51 -10.17
N GLY A 2 -27.38 7.37 -11.45
CA GLY A 2 -26.65 8.17 -12.40
C GLY A 2 -27.68 8.94 -13.20
N SER A 3 -27.91 10.21 -12.89
CA SER A 3 -29.16 10.81 -13.26
C SER A 3 -29.08 12.19 -13.89
N LEU A 4 -27.96 12.50 -14.54
CA LEU A 4 -27.90 13.69 -15.38
C LEU A 4 -28.02 13.28 -16.85
N PRO A 5 -29.04 13.78 -17.60
CA PRO A 5 -29.17 13.49 -19.02
C PRO A 5 -28.05 14.20 -19.78
N VAL A 6 -27.34 13.46 -20.62
CA VAL A 6 -26.25 13.98 -21.47
C VAL A 6 -26.81 14.65 -22.73
N GLU A 7 -27.99 14.25 -23.17
CA GLU A 7 -28.73 14.88 -24.29
C GLU A 7 -30.20 15.05 -23.99
N SER A 8 -30.74 16.25 -24.19
CA SER A 8 -32.14 16.58 -23.97
C SER A 8 -33.13 15.94 -24.94
N LYS A 9 -32.65 15.30 -25.99
CA LYS A 9 -33.51 14.61 -27.03
C LYS A 9 -33.61 13.11 -26.89
N LYS A 10 -32.70 12.47 -26.09
CA LYS A 10 -32.80 11.07 -25.70
C LYS A 10 -32.45 11.05 -24.21
N LEU A 11 -33.30 10.43 -23.41
CA LEU A 11 -33.00 10.13 -22.01
C LEU A 11 -31.80 9.17 -21.93
N GLN A 12 -30.61 9.69 -22.17
CA GLN A 12 -29.35 8.96 -22.02
C GLN A 12 -28.72 9.39 -20.72
N TYR A 13 -28.61 8.46 -19.80
CA TYR A 13 -27.98 8.71 -18.48
C TYR A 13 -26.47 8.70 -18.65
N THR A 14 -25.75 9.47 -17.81
CA THR A 14 -24.28 9.53 -17.77
C THR A 14 -23.65 8.21 -17.38
N LEU A 15 -24.39 7.32 -16.70
CA LEU A 15 -23.97 5.98 -16.31
C LEU A 15 -25.16 5.03 -16.46
N ASP A 16 -25.00 4.02 -17.27
CA ASP A 16 -25.91 2.89 -17.33
C ASP A 16 -25.34 1.73 -16.51
N TRP A 17 -26.19 0.79 -16.09
CA TRP A 17 -25.75 -0.39 -15.35
C TRP A 17 -24.72 -1.22 -16.13
N SER A 18 -24.86 -1.28 -17.44
CA SER A 18 -23.88 -1.94 -18.31
C SER A 18 -22.46 -1.35 -18.23
N ASP A 19 -22.35 -0.06 -17.92
CA ASP A 19 -21.07 0.62 -17.71
C ASP A 19 -20.59 0.48 -16.27
N ALA A 20 -21.50 0.58 -15.30
CA ALA A 20 -21.20 0.34 -13.91
C ALA A 20 -20.76 -1.11 -13.61
N ALA A 21 -21.26 -2.08 -14.39
CA ALA A 21 -20.85 -3.48 -14.25
C ALA A 21 -19.42 -3.75 -14.75
N LYS A 22 -18.85 -2.85 -15.57
CA LYS A 22 -17.48 -2.95 -16.11
C LYS A 22 -16.42 -2.33 -15.22
N ILE A 23 -16.79 -1.79 -14.06
CA ILE A 23 -15.81 -1.27 -13.10
C ILE A 23 -14.88 -2.40 -12.63
N ASP A 24 -13.72 -2.00 -12.14
CA ASP A 24 -12.73 -2.94 -11.62
C ASP A 24 -13.19 -3.51 -10.25
N TRP A 25 -14.01 -4.55 -10.32
CA TRP A 25 -14.53 -5.28 -9.17
C TRP A 25 -13.43 -5.92 -8.35
N ASP A 26 -12.33 -6.31 -8.97
CA ASP A 26 -11.20 -6.95 -8.32
C ASP A 26 -10.60 -6.00 -7.27
N THR A 27 -10.41 -4.74 -7.62
CA THR A 27 -9.95 -3.70 -6.68
C THR A 27 -10.95 -3.45 -5.56
N ILE A 28 -12.25 -3.39 -5.86
CA ILE A 28 -13.29 -3.14 -4.85
C ILE A 28 -13.38 -4.30 -3.85
N ILE A 29 -13.38 -5.53 -4.36
CA ILE A 29 -13.43 -6.73 -3.52
C ILE A 29 -12.16 -6.84 -2.69
N LEU A 30 -10.99 -6.62 -3.28
CA LEU A 30 -9.71 -6.64 -2.57
C LEU A 30 -9.70 -5.65 -1.41
N PHE A 31 -10.17 -4.42 -1.65
CA PHE A 31 -10.26 -3.38 -0.63
C PHE A 31 -11.23 -3.76 0.49
N GLY A 32 -12.43 -4.24 0.14
CA GLY A 32 -13.44 -4.69 1.09
C GLY A 32 -12.97 -5.88 1.94
N CYS A 33 -12.35 -6.87 1.32
CA CYS A 33 -11.74 -8.00 2.03
C CYS A 33 -10.61 -7.55 2.96
N GLY A 34 -9.75 -6.63 2.49
CA GLY A 34 -8.68 -6.08 3.29
C GLY A 34 -9.18 -5.34 4.54
N MET A 35 -10.19 -4.49 4.39
CA MET A 35 -10.82 -3.79 5.52
C MET A 35 -11.47 -4.77 6.50
N THR A 36 -12.17 -5.80 6.01
CA THR A 36 -12.78 -6.82 6.84
C THR A 36 -11.71 -7.61 7.61
N PHE A 37 -10.64 -8.00 6.94
CA PHE A 37 -9.51 -8.70 7.55
C PHE A 37 -8.83 -7.85 8.64
N GLY A 38 -8.62 -6.54 8.37
CA GLY A 38 -8.09 -5.60 9.36
C GLY A 38 -9.00 -5.48 10.60
N ALA A 39 -10.31 -5.38 10.40
CA ALA A 39 -11.28 -5.36 11.49
C ALA A 39 -11.26 -6.67 12.31
N MET A 40 -11.13 -7.80 11.65
CA MET A 40 -10.99 -9.12 12.32
C MET A 40 -9.70 -9.22 13.10
N LEU A 41 -8.58 -8.73 12.58
CA LEU A 41 -7.31 -8.69 13.30
C LEU A 41 -7.41 -7.87 14.59
N GLY A 42 -8.07 -6.71 14.53
CA GLY A 42 -8.31 -5.87 15.71
C GLY A 42 -9.25 -6.53 16.72
N SER A 43 -10.39 -7.06 16.26
CA SER A 43 -11.40 -7.65 17.15
C SER A 43 -10.97 -9.00 17.76
N SER A 44 -10.10 -9.75 17.11
CA SER A 44 -9.58 -11.03 17.62
C SER A 44 -8.46 -10.88 18.66
N GLY A 45 -7.92 -9.68 18.87
CA GLY A 45 -6.74 -9.45 19.70
C GLY A 45 -5.42 -9.92 19.06
N LEU A 46 -5.48 -10.42 17.83
CA LEU A 46 -4.28 -10.91 17.14
C LEU A 46 -3.31 -9.77 16.82
N ALA A 47 -3.83 -8.59 16.45
CA ALA A 47 -3.02 -7.40 16.21
C ALA A 47 -2.25 -6.99 17.49
N GLU A 48 -2.91 -7.05 18.64
CA GLU A 48 -2.28 -6.77 19.95
C GLU A 48 -1.21 -7.81 20.30
N THR A 49 -1.48 -9.08 20.04
CA THR A 49 -0.51 -10.17 20.26
C THR A 49 0.73 -9.99 19.38
N ILE A 50 0.55 -9.66 18.11
CA ILE A 50 1.65 -9.38 17.19
C ILE A 50 2.43 -8.15 17.65
N GLY A 51 1.72 -7.05 17.98
CA GLY A 51 2.34 -5.81 18.45
C GLY A 51 3.16 -5.99 19.72
N SER A 52 2.61 -6.66 20.73
CA SER A 52 3.30 -6.96 21.98
C SER A 52 4.46 -7.94 21.79
N GLY A 53 4.29 -8.95 20.92
CA GLY A 53 5.35 -9.88 20.56
C GLY A 53 6.55 -9.19 19.92
N LEU A 54 6.29 -8.29 18.98
CA LEU A 54 7.32 -7.47 18.32
C LEU A 54 8.00 -6.51 19.29
N ASN A 55 7.23 -5.88 20.16
CA ASN A 55 7.77 -5.00 21.20
C ASN A 55 8.72 -5.77 22.14
N ASN A 56 8.32 -6.95 22.57
CA ASN A 56 9.14 -7.79 23.45
C ASN A 56 10.41 -8.33 22.76
N MET A 57 10.33 -8.66 21.46
CA MET A 57 11.47 -9.18 20.71
C MET A 57 12.48 -8.11 20.32
N LEU A 58 12.01 -6.93 19.94
CA LEU A 58 12.86 -5.86 19.40
C LEU A 58 13.22 -4.79 20.44
N GLY A 59 12.57 -4.81 21.61
CA GLY A 59 12.78 -3.82 22.66
C GLY A 59 12.38 -2.39 22.26
N VAL A 60 11.59 -2.26 21.18
CA VAL A 60 11.31 -0.97 20.54
C VAL A 60 9.81 -0.83 20.34
N SER A 61 9.15 -0.20 21.26
CA SER A 61 7.77 0.31 21.12
C SER A 61 7.76 1.61 20.30
N SER A 62 8.60 1.73 19.28
CA SER A 62 8.73 3.01 18.59
C SER A 62 7.91 3.02 17.29
N ALA A 63 7.26 4.14 17.06
CA ALA A 63 6.63 4.48 15.79
C ALA A 63 7.56 4.18 14.58
N LEU A 64 8.86 4.32 14.77
CA LEU A 64 9.88 4.05 13.76
C LEU A 64 9.93 2.57 13.34
N VAL A 65 9.83 1.64 14.30
CA VAL A 65 9.86 0.19 13.95
C VAL A 65 8.59 -0.22 13.22
N ILE A 66 7.43 0.24 13.66
CA ILE A 66 6.16 -0.04 12.97
C ILE A 66 6.17 0.57 11.57
N THR A 67 6.68 1.80 11.44
CA THR A 67 6.85 2.46 10.14
C THR A 67 7.81 1.67 9.25
N ALA A 68 8.95 1.21 9.77
CA ALA A 68 9.90 0.40 9.01
C ALA A 68 9.30 -0.93 8.56
N MET A 69 8.57 -1.61 9.43
CA MET A 69 7.86 -2.85 9.09
C MET A 69 6.78 -2.60 8.02
N ALA A 70 6.03 -1.51 8.14
CA ALA A 70 5.01 -1.13 7.17
C ALA A 70 5.60 -0.90 5.78
N VAL A 71 6.72 -0.17 5.70
CA VAL A 71 7.45 0.07 4.46
C VAL A 71 7.98 -1.23 3.85
N LEU A 72 8.66 -2.06 4.66
CA LEU A 72 9.22 -3.32 4.18
C LEU A 72 8.14 -4.27 3.67
N LEU A 73 7.05 -4.41 4.41
CA LEU A 73 5.91 -5.24 4.04
C LEU A 73 5.30 -4.75 2.72
N ALA A 74 5.07 -3.44 2.60
CA ALA A 74 4.49 -2.84 1.42
C ALA A 74 5.38 -3.02 0.18
N ILE A 75 6.70 -2.82 0.31
CA ILE A 75 7.67 -3.06 -0.78
C ILE A 75 7.63 -4.52 -1.22
N LEU A 76 7.69 -5.47 -0.28
CA LEU A 76 7.70 -6.91 -0.61
C LEU A 76 6.42 -7.34 -1.33
N ILE A 77 5.26 -6.86 -0.86
CA ILE A 77 3.98 -7.16 -1.51
C ILE A 77 3.92 -6.50 -2.90
N SER A 78 4.41 -5.27 -3.03
CA SER A 78 4.41 -4.53 -4.31
C SER A 78 5.26 -5.19 -5.39
N GLU A 79 6.29 -5.95 -5.02
CA GLU A 79 7.07 -6.72 -5.99
C GLU A 79 6.31 -7.92 -6.59
N THR A 80 5.24 -8.35 -5.94
CA THR A 80 4.43 -9.51 -6.36
C THR A 80 3.03 -9.14 -6.84
N THR A 81 2.63 -7.87 -6.68
CA THR A 81 1.30 -7.37 -7.04
C THR A 81 1.38 -5.95 -7.61
N SER A 82 0.25 -5.37 -7.99
CA SER A 82 0.21 -3.94 -8.34
C SER A 82 0.39 -3.06 -7.08
N ASN A 83 0.89 -1.84 -7.28
CA ASN A 83 1.07 -0.87 -6.18
C ASN A 83 -0.24 -0.61 -5.42
N THR A 84 -1.37 -0.52 -6.14
CA THR A 84 -2.69 -0.34 -5.54
C THR A 84 -3.08 -1.55 -4.69
N ALA A 85 -2.87 -2.76 -5.19
CA ALA A 85 -3.15 -3.98 -4.45
C ALA A 85 -2.24 -4.11 -3.21
N ALA A 86 -0.95 -3.78 -3.35
CA ALA A 86 -0.02 -3.78 -2.23
C ALA A 86 -0.46 -2.83 -1.11
N ALA A 87 -0.86 -1.61 -1.45
CA ALA A 87 -1.41 -0.66 -0.49
C ALA A 87 -2.69 -1.18 0.16
N ALA A 88 -3.64 -1.69 -0.65
CA ALA A 88 -4.93 -2.20 -0.17
C ALA A 88 -4.78 -3.38 0.80
N VAL A 89 -3.78 -4.23 0.61
CA VAL A 89 -3.50 -5.38 1.50
C VAL A 89 -2.73 -4.94 2.75
N THR A 90 -1.79 -4.01 2.61
CA THR A 90 -0.91 -3.61 3.71
C THR A 90 -1.63 -2.71 4.73
N MET A 91 -2.47 -1.79 4.28
CA MET A 91 -3.16 -0.83 5.16
C MET A 91 -4.01 -1.50 6.26
N PRO A 92 -4.86 -2.49 5.98
CA PRO A 92 -5.66 -3.17 7.01
C PRO A 92 -4.84 -3.91 8.06
N VAL A 93 -3.58 -4.21 7.77
CA VAL A 93 -2.66 -4.85 8.72
C VAL A 93 -1.93 -3.79 9.55
N VAL A 94 -1.40 -2.76 8.90
CA VAL A 94 -0.54 -1.74 9.52
C VAL A 94 -1.33 -0.83 10.47
N VAL A 95 -2.54 -0.41 10.07
CA VAL A 95 -3.34 0.53 10.87
C VAL A 95 -3.74 -0.06 12.23
N PRO A 96 -4.36 -1.23 12.33
CA PRO A 96 -4.66 -1.85 13.62
C PRO A 96 -3.41 -2.14 14.45
N LEU A 97 -2.31 -2.56 13.80
CA LEU A 97 -1.05 -2.83 14.48
C LEU A 97 -0.48 -1.57 15.14
N ALA A 98 -0.51 -0.43 14.45
CA ALA A 98 -0.08 0.85 15.00
C ALA A 98 -0.97 1.27 16.19
N MET A 99 -2.29 1.17 16.03
CA MET A 99 -3.26 1.52 17.08
C MET A 99 -3.07 0.68 18.34
N THR A 100 -2.88 -0.64 18.21
CA THR A 100 -2.68 -1.53 19.35
C THR A 100 -1.34 -1.31 20.05
N ALA A 101 -0.35 -0.83 19.31
CA ALA A 101 0.95 -0.45 19.88
C ALA A 101 0.94 0.98 20.51
N GLY A 102 -0.20 1.66 20.49
CA GLY A 102 -0.31 3.04 21.01
C GLY A 102 0.41 4.09 20.15
N VAL A 103 0.64 3.78 18.87
CA VAL A 103 1.28 4.66 17.89
C VAL A 103 0.21 5.25 16.98
N ASP A 104 0.34 6.55 16.65
CA ASP A 104 -0.51 7.17 15.64
C ASP A 104 -0.40 6.41 14.32
N PRO A 105 -1.50 5.88 13.78
CA PRO A 105 -1.47 5.05 12.57
C PRO A 105 -1.21 5.85 11.29
N VAL A 106 -1.33 7.17 11.30
CA VAL A 106 -1.22 8.01 10.09
C VAL A 106 0.15 7.87 9.45
N ILE A 107 1.23 7.99 10.22
CA ILE A 107 2.59 7.93 9.69
C ILE A 107 2.93 6.53 9.15
N PRO A 108 2.71 5.42 9.87
CA PRO A 108 2.91 4.08 9.32
C PRO A 108 2.05 3.79 8.08
N ALA A 109 0.81 4.27 8.04
CA ALA A 109 -0.08 4.11 6.91
C ALA A 109 0.42 4.88 5.67
N MET A 110 0.82 6.14 5.83
CA MET A 110 1.44 6.90 4.75
C MET A 110 2.73 6.23 4.27
N ALA A 111 3.56 5.77 5.18
CA ALA A 111 4.81 5.08 4.87
C ALA A 111 4.58 3.78 4.07
N ALA A 112 3.57 2.99 4.45
CA ALA A 112 3.16 1.81 3.70
C ALA A 112 2.69 2.15 2.29
N THR A 113 1.90 3.22 2.13
CA THR A 113 1.41 3.67 0.82
C THR A 113 2.55 4.10 -0.09
N PHE A 114 3.51 4.86 0.43
CA PHE A 114 4.71 5.21 -0.32
C PHE A 114 5.57 3.97 -0.64
N GLY A 115 5.76 3.08 0.35
CA GLY A 115 6.48 1.81 0.17
C GLY A 115 5.88 0.93 -0.94
N ALA A 116 4.55 0.89 -1.03
CA ALA A 116 3.85 0.15 -2.08
C ALA A 116 4.17 0.65 -3.50
N SER A 117 4.68 1.86 -3.65
CA SER A 117 5.10 2.41 -4.94
C SER A 117 6.52 2.01 -5.37
N PHE A 118 7.26 1.25 -4.56
CA PHE A 118 8.66 0.86 -4.80
C PHE A 118 8.82 -0.55 -5.42
N GLY A 119 7.82 -1.06 -6.12
CA GLY A 119 7.88 -2.32 -6.88
C GLY A 119 8.69 -2.17 -8.18
N PHE A 120 10.03 -2.09 -8.11
CA PHE A 120 10.91 -1.85 -9.25
C PHE A 120 11.75 -3.06 -9.67
N MET A 121 11.74 -4.17 -8.92
CA MET A 121 12.62 -5.31 -9.17
C MET A 121 12.15 -6.15 -10.34
N LEU A 122 10.84 -6.36 -10.49
CA LEU A 122 10.28 -7.27 -11.48
C LEU A 122 9.55 -6.53 -12.61
N PRO A 123 9.68 -7.02 -13.86
CA PRO A 123 9.05 -6.38 -15.02
C PRO A 123 7.54 -6.63 -15.13
N ILE A 124 6.97 -7.54 -14.32
CA ILE A 124 5.65 -8.13 -14.59
C ILE A 124 4.51 -7.28 -14.05
N PHE A 125 4.72 -6.58 -12.93
CA PHE A 125 3.62 -5.98 -12.16
C PHE A 125 3.40 -4.49 -12.39
N THR A 126 4.32 -3.81 -13.06
CA THR A 126 4.17 -2.38 -13.39
C THR A 126 4.37 -2.16 -14.89
N PRO A 127 3.46 -1.40 -15.55
CA PRO A 127 3.53 -1.19 -17.01
C PRO A 127 4.86 -0.57 -17.46
N HIS A 128 5.40 0.36 -16.69
CA HIS A 128 6.70 1.00 -17.02
C HIS A 128 7.87 0.02 -16.95
N ASN A 129 7.90 -0.89 -15.98
CA ASN A 129 8.93 -1.93 -15.90
C ASN A 129 8.81 -2.91 -17.08
N ALA A 130 7.58 -3.27 -17.46
CA ALA A 130 7.33 -4.14 -18.61
C ALA A 130 7.84 -3.51 -19.93
N ILE A 131 7.61 -2.20 -20.11
CA ILE A 131 8.09 -1.46 -21.29
C ILE A 131 9.62 -1.44 -21.34
N VAL A 132 10.28 -1.13 -20.22
CA VAL A 132 11.75 -1.10 -20.12
C VAL A 132 12.34 -2.48 -20.40
N TYR A 133 11.78 -3.54 -19.82
CA TYR A 133 12.21 -4.91 -20.08
C TYR A 133 11.94 -5.34 -21.52
N GLY A 134 10.76 -5.01 -22.05
CA GLY A 134 10.36 -5.33 -23.43
C GLY A 134 11.22 -4.67 -24.50
N SER A 135 11.93 -3.57 -24.17
CA SER A 135 12.88 -2.94 -25.08
C SER A 135 14.10 -3.84 -25.39
N GLY A 136 14.34 -4.88 -24.60
CA GLY A 136 15.50 -5.76 -24.71
C GLY A 136 16.83 -5.14 -24.27
N CYS A 137 16.84 -3.87 -23.88
CA CYS A 137 18.07 -3.16 -23.49
C CYS A 137 18.53 -3.49 -22.07
N VAL A 138 17.63 -3.98 -21.22
CA VAL A 138 17.91 -4.25 -19.79
C VAL A 138 17.59 -5.70 -19.44
N SER A 139 18.57 -6.41 -18.92
CA SER A 139 18.36 -7.79 -18.44
C SER A 139 17.65 -7.79 -17.08
N ILE A 140 16.88 -8.85 -16.82
CA ILE A 140 16.12 -9.03 -15.57
C ILE A 140 17.02 -8.96 -14.33
N ALA A 141 18.23 -9.55 -14.41
CA ALA A 141 19.19 -9.51 -13.31
C ALA A 141 19.68 -8.09 -13.00
N ARG A 142 19.78 -7.23 -14.01
CA ARG A 142 20.14 -5.82 -13.85
C ARG A 142 18.98 -5.03 -13.23
N MET A 143 17.74 -5.31 -13.66
CA MET A 143 16.54 -4.70 -13.06
C MET A 143 16.42 -5.05 -11.58
N ILE A 144 16.57 -6.33 -11.21
CA ILE A 144 16.51 -6.77 -9.81
C ILE A 144 17.56 -6.06 -8.96
N ARG A 145 18.81 -6.03 -9.42
CA ARG A 145 19.91 -5.39 -8.68
C ARG A 145 19.67 -3.89 -8.47
N THR A 146 19.21 -3.20 -9.50
CA THR A 146 18.87 -1.77 -9.43
C THR A 146 17.64 -1.55 -8.55
N GLY A 147 16.59 -2.36 -8.70
CA GLY A 147 15.37 -2.30 -7.92
C GLY A 147 15.63 -2.48 -6.43
N ILE A 148 16.49 -3.45 -6.04
CA ILE A 148 16.91 -3.63 -4.63
C ILE A 148 17.58 -2.36 -4.10
N SER A 149 18.49 -1.76 -4.88
CA SER A 149 19.16 -0.53 -4.46
C SER A 149 18.16 0.61 -4.26
N PHE A 150 17.18 0.77 -5.17
CA PHE A 150 16.11 1.75 -5.03
C PHE A 150 15.21 1.47 -3.83
N ALA A 151 14.85 0.21 -3.60
CA ALA A 151 14.02 -0.19 -2.47
C ALA A 151 14.70 0.11 -1.12
N ILE A 152 16.01 -0.18 -1.01
CA ILE A 152 16.77 0.12 0.21
C ILE A 152 16.88 1.63 0.44
N ILE A 153 17.31 2.38 -0.58
CA ILE A 153 17.47 3.84 -0.46
C ILE A 153 16.12 4.52 -0.22
N GLY A 154 15.11 4.19 -1.03
CA GLY A 154 13.79 4.78 -0.91
C GLY A 154 13.09 4.38 0.37
N GLY A 155 13.19 3.12 0.78
CA GLY A 155 12.67 2.65 2.06
C GLY A 155 13.32 3.38 3.24
N ALA A 156 14.64 3.53 3.24
CA ALA A 156 15.34 4.29 4.28
C ALA A 156 14.91 5.77 4.30
N LEU A 157 14.76 6.39 3.13
CA LEU A 157 14.26 7.77 3.03
C LEU A 157 12.85 7.89 3.61
N ILE A 158 11.94 6.98 3.27
CA ILE A 158 10.58 6.99 3.82
C ILE A 158 10.62 6.85 5.34
N ILE A 159 11.37 5.88 5.87
CA ILE A 159 11.41 5.59 7.31
C ILE A 159 11.94 6.79 8.11
N PHE A 160 12.96 7.47 7.63
CA PHE A 160 13.61 8.55 8.38
C PHE A 160 13.05 9.94 8.06
N PHE A 161 12.72 10.22 6.80
CA PHE A 161 12.26 11.56 6.40
C PHE A 161 10.77 11.77 6.55
N LEU A 162 9.95 10.75 6.31
CA LEU A 162 8.49 10.92 6.38
C LEU A 162 8.00 11.40 7.76
N PRO A 163 8.46 10.83 8.90
CA PRO A 163 8.05 11.33 10.22
C PRO A 163 8.48 12.78 10.44
N THR A 164 9.69 13.15 9.96
CA THR A 164 10.22 14.51 10.09
C THR A 164 9.39 15.50 9.27
N VAL A 165 9.06 15.16 8.03
CA VAL A 165 8.22 16.00 7.16
C VAL A 165 6.80 16.12 7.71
N ALA A 166 6.23 15.02 8.18
CA ALA A 166 4.90 15.00 8.80
C ALA A 166 4.84 15.94 10.01
N ALA A 167 5.84 15.90 10.88
CA ALA A 167 5.94 16.80 12.03
C ALA A 167 6.07 18.28 11.62
N LEU A 168 6.78 18.58 10.52
CA LEU A 168 6.90 19.95 10.00
C LEU A 168 5.59 20.50 9.43
N VAL A 169 4.76 19.63 8.88
CA VAL A 169 3.46 19.98 8.30
C VAL A 169 2.32 19.91 9.34
N GLY A 170 2.61 19.44 10.55
CA GLY A 170 1.63 19.32 11.64
C GLY A 170 0.72 18.11 11.46
N ILE A 171 1.18 17.05 10.84
CA ILE A 171 0.50 15.77 10.69
C ILE A 171 1.16 14.77 11.65
N GLY A 172 0.42 14.32 12.65
CA GLY A 172 0.91 13.36 13.67
C GLY A 172 0.87 13.88 15.06
#